data_b3691b0731f58370aa0c79751413e533
#
_entry.id   b3691b0731f58370aa0c79751413e533
#
_cell.length_a   1.000
_cell.length_b   1.000
_cell.length_c   1.000
_cell.angle_alpha   90.00
_cell.angle_beta   90.00
_cell.angle_gamma   90.00
#
_symmetry.space_group_name_H-M   'P 1'
#
loop_
_entity.id
_entity.type
_entity.pdbx_description
1 polymer ?
#
loop_
_entity_poly.entity_id
_entity_poly.type
_entity_poly.pdbx_seq_one_letter_code
_entity_poly.pdbx_strand_id
1 'polypeptide(L)'
;MAVDIELTLDEILDALRFVHLVRENKKQYEVTDKKFDRNNSSYSVNLMGQLGEMACGKGLGLQVDRTISPSGDNGHDLSTPLGENIQVKTSTLPQLIFNAPELFVSDYAVLVQFFGDKQLPHVDSKFTILGWTTRELFLANHYKHDYGYGIRLVMDADQLLPIEELINGLSRLQPSSLQGSGN
;
A
#
# COMPACT_ATOMS: atom_id res chain seq x y z
N MET A 1 -5.27 -8.88 14.54
CA MET A 1 -3.87 -8.80 15.06
C MET A 1 -3.00 -8.17 13.98
N ALA A 2 -1.94 -7.40 14.31
CA ALA A 2 -1.03 -6.86 13.30
C ALA A 2 -0.10 -7.97 12.77
N VAL A 3 0.31 -7.89 11.49
CA VAL A 3 1.15 -8.91 10.83
C VAL A 3 2.45 -8.28 10.36
N ASP A 4 3.56 -8.76 10.93
CA ASP A 4 4.90 -8.32 10.53
C ASP A 4 5.35 -9.03 9.25
N ILE A 5 5.90 -8.26 8.32
CA ILE A 5 6.36 -8.74 7.02
C ILE A 5 7.81 -8.35 6.82
N GLU A 6 8.63 -9.34 6.53
CA GLU A 6 10.01 -9.15 6.09
C GLU A 6 10.12 -9.31 4.58
N LEU A 7 10.75 -8.34 3.93
CA LEU A 7 11.07 -8.41 2.51
C LEU A 7 12.48 -8.99 2.32
N THR A 8 12.61 -9.88 1.36
CA THR A 8 13.92 -10.42 0.94
C THR A 8 14.71 -9.38 0.17
N LEU A 9 16.01 -9.58 0.06
CA LEU A 9 16.88 -8.71 -0.76
C LEU A 9 16.40 -8.63 -2.21
N ASP A 10 15.95 -9.75 -2.79
CA ASP A 10 15.45 -9.78 -4.17
C ASP A 10 14.16 -8.95 -4.34
N GLU A 11 13.24 -9.02 -3.37
CA GLU A 11 12.03 -8.19 -3.34
C GLU A 11 12.40 -6.70 -3.23
N ILE A 12 13.36 -6.35 -2.39
CA ILE A 12 13.84 -4.96 -2.25
C ILE A 12 14.49 -4.47 -3.56
N LEU A 13 15.34 -5.28 -4.18
CA LEU A 13 15.98 -4.94 -5.46
C LEU A 13 14.94 -4.79 -6.59
N ASP A 14 13.90 -5.59 -6.58
CA ASP A 14 12.81 -5.50 -7.53
C ASP A 14 12.00 -4.19 -7.34
N ALA A 15 11.71 -3.79 -6.11
CA ALA A 15 11.09 -2.49 -5.80
C ALA A 15 11.94 -1.32 -6.29
N LEU A 16 13.25 -1.36 -6.04
CA LEU A 16 14.19 -0.33 -6.49
C LEU A 16 14.18 -0.19 -8.02
N ARG A 17 14.21 -1.31 -8.75
CA ARG A 17 14.14 -1.33 -10.22
C ARG A 17 12.82 -0.75 -10.72
N PHE A 18 11.71 -1.15 -10.12
CA PHE A 18 10.39 -0.67 -10.52
C PHE A 18 10.23 0.83 -10.31
N VAL A 19 10.59 1.36 -9.13
CA VAL A 19 10.55 2.81 -8.85
C VAL A 19 11.44 3.60 -9.80
N HIS A 20 12.60 3.05 -10.17
CA HIS A 20 13.47 3.66 -11.17
C HIS A 20 12.77 3.73 -12.54
N LEU A 21 12.16 2.64 -13.01
CA LEU A 21 11.42 2.60 -14.29
C LEU A 21 10.25 3.58 -14.30
N VAL A 22 9.45 3.64 -13.24
CA VAL A 22 8.34 4.62 -13.09
C VAL A 22 8.87 6.04 -13.20
N ARG A 23 9.99 6.35 -12.55
CA ARG A 23 10.61 7.68 -12.59
C ARG A 23 11.09 8.04 -13.99
N GLU A 24 11.75 7.13 -14.69
CA GLU A 24 12.19 7.37 -16.07
C GLU A 24 11.00 7.58 -17.02
N ASN A 25 9.93 6.78 -16.84
CA ASN A 25 8.69 6.97 -17.59
C ASN A 25 8.09 8.35 -17.35
N LYS A 26 7.94 8.79 -16.10
CA LYS A 26 7.44 10.13 -15.76
C LYS A 26 8.29 11.26 -16.39
N LYS A 27 9.61 11.13 -16.38
CA LYS A 27 10.49 12.11 -17.04
C LYS A 27 10.25 12.18 -18.54
N GLN A 28 10.08 11.03 -19.20
CA GLN A 28 9.82 10.96 -20.64
C GLN A 28 8.53 11.69 -21.04
N TYR A 29 7.51 11.68 -20.16
CA TYR A 29 6.21 12.33 -20.40
C TYR A 29 6.06 13.66 -19.66
N GLU A 30 7.14 14.23 -19.12
CA GLU A 30 7.16 15.52 -18.40
C GLU A 30 6.15 15.62 -17.24
N VAL A 31 5.84 14.48 -16.60
CA VAL A 31 4.91 14.41 -15.48
C VAL A 31 5.62 14.79 -14.18
N THR A 32 5.08 15.78 -13.47
CA THR A 32 5.64 16.25 -12.20
C THR A 32 5.01 15.52 -11.02
N ASP A 33 5.84 15.02 -10.08
CA ASP A 33 5.35 14.42 -8.83
C ASP A 33 4.65 15.46 -7.94
N LYS A 34 3.47 15.13 -7.44
CA LYS A 34 2.77 15.93 -6.43
C LYS A 34 3.42 15.68 -5.06
N LYS A 35 4.38 16.52 -4.68
CA LYS A 35 5.03 16.45 -3.36
C LYS A 35 4.19 17.09 -2.28
N PHE A 36 3.91 16.33 -1.22
CA PHE A 36 3.29 16.86 0.00
C PHE A 36 4.33 17.03 1.13
N ASP A 37 5.28 16.12 1.26
CA ASP A 37 6.38 16.23 2.22
C ASP A 37 7.62 16.83 1.52
N ARG A 38 7.98 18.05 1.91
CA ARG A 38 9.14 18.78 1.35
C ARG A 38 10.48 18.30 1.91
N ASN A 39 10.47 17.56 3.02
CA ASN A 39 11.68 17.12 3.72
C ASN A 39 12.25 15.82 3.13
N ASN A 40 11.44 15.02 2.44
CA ASN A 40 11.86 13.78 1.82
C ASN A 40 11.94 13.91 0.28
N SER A 41 12.83 13.14 -0.34
CA SER A 41 12.89 13.09 -1.79
C SER A 41 11.66 12.38 -2.34
N SER A 42 11.17 12.76 -3.53
CA SER A 42 10.09 12.02 -4.20
C SER A 42 10.44 10.55 -4.42
N TYR A 43 11.74 10.28 -4.65
CA TYR A 43 12.24 8.92 -4.81
C TYR A 43 12.05 8.08 -3.54
N SER A 44 12.48 8.60 -2.39
CA SER A 44 12.35 7.87 -1.11
C SER A 44 10.89 7.63 -0.72
N VAL A 45 10.01 8.61 -0.96
CA VAL A 45 8.57 8.47 -0.69
C VAL A 45 7.95 7.39 -1.59
N ASN A 46 8.26 7.42 -2.90
CA ASN A 46 7.75 6.43 -3.83
C ASN A 46 8.31 5.04 -3.53
N LEU A 47 9.60 4.94 -3.13
CA LEU A 47 10.20 3.68 -2.75
C LEU A 47 9.58 3.10 -1.46
N MET A 48 9.36 3.93 -0.45
CA MET A 48 8.66 3.52 0.77
C MET A 48 7.24 3.00 0.46
N GLY A 49 6.51 3.70 -0.42
CA GLY A 49 5.19 3.25 -0.88
C GLY A 49 5.27 1.89 -1.56
N GLN A 50 6.16 1.73 -2.54
CA GLN A 50 6.34 0.49 -3.29
C GLN A 50 6.75 -0.70 -2.40
N LEU A 51 7.64 -0.49 -1.44
CA LEU A 51 8.01 -1.53 -0.47
C LEU A 51 6.82 -1.94 0.42
N GLY A 52 5.98 -0.97 0.82
CA GLY A 52 4.76 -1.24 1.58
C GLY A 52 3.71 -2.01 0.76
N GLU A 53 3.55 -1.70 -0.52
CA GLU A 53 2.69 -2.45 -1.45
C GLU A 53 3.17 -3.90 -1.58
N MET A 54 4.48 -4.12 -1.73
CA MET A 54 5.07 -5.45 -1.78
C MET A 54 4.89 -6.22 -0.47
N ALA A 55 5.10 -5.57 0.67
CA ALA A 55 4.86 -6.16 1.98
C ALA A 55 3.39 -6.56 2.14
N CYS A 56 2.46 -5.69 1.73
CA CYS A 56 1.03 -5.97 1.75
C CYS A 56 0.67 -7.15 0.83
N GLY A 57 1.14 -7.13 -0.42
CA GLY A 57 0.92 -8.21 -1.37
C GLY A 57 1.43 -9.55 -0.86
N LYS A 58 2.64 -9.57 -0.27
CA LYS A 58 3.22 -10.77 0.36
C LYS A 58 2.36 -11.27 1.52
N GLY A 59 1.93 -10.38 2.41
CA GLY A 59 1.11 -10.73 3.58
C GLY A 59 -0.29 -11.23 3.23
N LEU A 60 -0.87 -10.72 2.13
CA LEU A 60 -2.19 -11.13 1.63
C LEU A 60 -2.14 -12.27 0.62
N GLY A 61 -0.96 -12.67 0.14
CA GLY A 61 -0.81 -13.64 -0.95
C GLY A 61 -1.33 -13.11 -2.30
N LEU A 62 -1.28 -11.80 -2.53
CA LEU A 62 -1.72 -11.12 -3.75
C LEU A 62 -0.52 -10.57 -4.54
N GLN A 63 -0.72 -10.44 -5.85
CA GLN A 63 0.28 -9.79 -6.70
C GLN A 63 0.09 -8.27 -6.69
N VAL A 64 1.21 -7.54 -6.63
CA VAL A 64 1.23 -6.07 -6.75
C VAL A 64 1.02 -5.68 -8.21
N ASP A 65 0.18 -4.68 -8.45
CA ASP A 65 0.04 -4.09 -9.79
C ASP A 65 1.35 -3.40 -10.18
N ARG A 66 1.89 -3.81 -11.32
CA ARG A 66 3.15 -3.29 -11.91
C ARG A 66 2.91 -2.49 -13.17
N THR A 67 1.70 -2.01 -13.37
CA THR A 67 1.35 -1.18 -14.52
C THR A 67 2.07 0.17 -14.45
N ILE A 68 2.90 0.46 -15.45
CA ILE A 68 3.56 1.74 -15.59
C ILE A 68 2.73 2.62 -16.51
N SER A 69 2.11 3.65 -15.94
CA SER A 69 1.32 4.63 -16.68
C SER A 69 1.87 6.05 -16.47
N PRO A 70 1.94 6.88 -17.50
CA PRO A 70 2.32 8.29 -17.37
C PRO A 70 1.38 9.08 -16.46
N SER A 71 0.11 8.72 -16.42
CA SER A 71 -0.92 9.36 -15.59
C SER A 71 -0.93 8.91 -14.12
N GLY A 72 -0.08 7.97 -13.75
CA GLY A 72 -0.07 7.29 -12.46
C GLY A 72 -0.83 5.95 -12.51
N ASP A 73 -0.93 5.29 -11.37
CA ASP A 73 -1.75 4.10 -11.20
C ASP A 73 -3.24 4.44 -11.31
N ASN A 74 -4.06 3.43 -11.52
CA ASN A 74 -5.52 3.59 -11.56
C ASN A 74 -6.13 3.77 -10.16
N GLY A 75 -5.30 4.07 -9.14
CA GLY A 75 -5.69 4.28 -7.75
C GLY A 75 -5.88 3.00 -6.94
N HIS A 76 -5.37 1.87 -7.44
CA HIS A 76 -5.29 0.61 -6.70
C HIS A 76 -3.91 -0.03 -6.88
N ASP A 77 -3.46 -0.72 -5.84
CA ASP A 77 -2.11 -1.30 -5.77
C ASP A 77 -2.15 -2.83 -5.87
N LEU A 78 -3.29 -3.44 -5.49
CA LEU A 78 -3.55 -4.88 -5.51
C LEU A 78 -4.99 -5.15 -5.96
N SER A 79 -5.24 -6.35 -6.49
CA SER A 79 -6.59 -6.82 -6.80
C SER A 79 -6.84 -8.19 -6.19
N THR A 80 -8.05 -8.40 -5.67
CA THR A 80 -8.48 -9.70 -5.17
C THR A 80 -8.84 -10.65 -6.32
N PRO A 81 -8.93 -11.96 -6.09
CA PRO A 81 -9.41 -12.91 -7.10
C PRO A 81 -10.83 -12.64 -7.62
N LEU A 82 -11.64 -11.87 -6.89
CA LEU A 82 -12.98 -11.44 -7.31
C LEU A 82 -12.97 -10.13 -8.11
N GLY A 83 -11.81 -9.52 -8.30
CA GLY A 83 -11.66 -8.26 -9.02
C GLY A 83 -11.89 -7.02 -8.16
N GLU A 84 -12.01 -7.16 -6.84
CA GLU A 84 -12.05 -6.03 -5.92
C GLU A 84 -10.67 -5.38 -5.82
N ASN A 85 -10.62 -4.07 -5.71
CA ASN A 85 -9.39 -3.30 -5.71
C ASN A 85 -8.98 -2.90 -4.28
N ILE A 86 -7.69 -3.02 -4.00
CA ILE A 86 -7.10 -2.67 -2.72
C ILE A 86 -6.09 -1.53 -2.94
N GLN A 87 -6.22 -0.48 -2.15
CA GLN A 87 -5.25 0.60 -2.05
C GLN A 87 -4.41 0.44 -0.78
N VAL A 88 -3.09 0.45 -0.93
CA VAL A 88 -2.15 0.34 0.20
C VAL A 88 -1.68 1.73 0.61
N LYS A 89 -1.72 2.03 1.89
CA LYS A 89 -1.16 3.26 2.45
C LYS A 89 -0.02 2.92 3.40
N THR A 90 1.19 3.30 3.00
CA THR A 90 2.38 3.11 3.82
C THR A 90 2.64 4.38 4.63
N SER A 91 2.69 4.24 5.94
CA SER A 91 2.86 5.36 6.88
C SER A 91 3.85 5.00 7.97
N THR A 92 4.58 5.99 8.48
CA THR A 92 5.39 5.83 9.71
C THR A 92 4.54 6.01 10.98
N LEU A 93 3.32 6.53 10.83
CA LEU A 93 2.35 6.68 11.91
C LEU A 93 1.35 5.51 11.84
N PRO A 94 0.76 5.07 12.96
CA PRO A 94 -0.30 4.08 12.97
C PRO A 94 -1.64 4.71 12.54
N GLN A 95 -1.64 5.37 11.38
CA GLN A 95 -2.74 6.17 10.85
C GLN A 95 -2.91 5.97 9.36
N LEU A 96 -4.13 5.63 8.94
CA LEU A 96 -4.54 5.60 7.54
C LEU A 96 -4.92 7.02 7.13
N ILE A 97 -4.21 7.56 6.14
CA ILE A 97 -4.30 8.97 5.76
C ILE A 97 -4.66 9.12 4.29
N PHE A 98 -5.70 9.91 4.02
CA PHE A 98 -6.05 10.37 2.68
C PHE A 98 -6.03 11.89 2.60
N ASN A 99 -5.61 12.42 1.45
CA ASN A 99 -5.58 13.88 1.23
C ASN A 99 -6.98 14.44 0.93
N ALA A 100 -7.86 13.64 0.36
CA ALA A 100 -9.23 13.99 0.04
C ALA A 100 -10.10 12.72 -0.11
N PRO A 101 -11.44 12.80 0.08
CA PRO A 101 -12.32 11.62 -0.01
C PRO A 101 -12.30 10.96 -1.39
N GLU A 102 -12.09 11.75 -2.45
CA GLU A 102 -12.08 11.30 -3.84
C GLU A 102 -10.86 10.44 -4.18
N LEU A 103 -9.83 10.48 -3.32
CA LEU A 103 -8.60 9.70 -3.50
C LEU A 103 -8.69 8.28 -2.93
N PHE A 104 -9.77 7.97 -2.21
CA PHE A 104 -10.10 6.60 -1.85
C PHE A 104 -11.04 6.03 -2.92
N VAL A 105 -10.47 5.53 -4.01
CA VAL A 105 -11.21 5.04 -5.18
C VAL A 105 -11.40 3.53 -5.21
N SER A 106 -10.63 2.78 -4.42
CA SER A 106 -10.68 1.32 -4.31
C SER A 106 -11.78 0.84 -3.37
N ASP A 107 -12.07 -0.46 -3.39
CA ASP A 107 -13.04 -1.10 -2.50
C ASP A 107 -12.53 -1.14 -1.06
N TYR A 108 -11.22 -1.43 -0.91
CA TYR A 108 -10.54 -1.54 0.37
C TYR A 108 -9.30 -0.64 0.43
N ALA A 109 -8.94 -0.21 1.64
CA ALA A 109 -7.64 0.35 1.94
C ALA A 109 -6.98 -0.45 3.06
N VAL A 110 -5.68 -0.72 2.91
CA VAL A 110 -4.84 -1.41 3.90
C VAL A 110 -3.77 -0.47 4.40
N LEU A 111 -3.61 -0.40 5.73
CA LEU A 111 -2.55 0.37 6.36
C LEU A 111 -1.34 -0.53 6.64
N VAL A 112 -0.21 -0.16 6.05
CA VAL A 112 1.10 -0.73 6.33
C VAL A 112 1.93 0.29 7.10
N GLN A 113 2.32 -0.05 8.31
CA GLN A 113 3.24 0.78 9.07
C GLN A 113 4.69 0.45 8.70
N PHE A 114 5.45 1.49 8.42
CA PHE A 114 6.86 1.45 8.08
C PHE A 114 7.72 1.84 9.28
N PHE A 115 8.72 1.01 9.59
CA PHE A 115 9.74 1.28 10.59
C PHE A 115 11.11 1.26 9.93
N GLY A 116 11.77 2.41 9.87
CA GLY A 116 13.07 2.57 9.22
C GLY A 116 13.38 4.03 8.92
N ASP A 117 14.50 4.24 8.24
CA ASP A 117 14.89 5.57 7.76
C ASP A 117 14.10 5.92 6.49
N LYS A 118 13.29 6.98 6.57
CA LYS A 118 12.53 7.49 5.42
C LYS A 118 13.40 7.90 4.23
N GLN A 119 14.66 8.25 4.44
CA GLN A 119 15.59 8.62 3.37
C GLN A 119 16.22 7.40 2.71
N LEU A 120 16.34 6.30 3.46
CA LEU A 120 16.89 5.02 3.01
C LEU A 120 15.91 3.87 3.28
N PRO A 121 14.69 3.90 2.71
CA PRO A 121 13.62 2.98 3.09
C PRO A 121 13.86 1.52 2.70
N HIS A 122 14.97 1.22 2.04
CA HIS A 122 15.40 -0.13 1.67
C HIS A 122 16.45 -0.72 2.62
N VAL A 123 16.88 0.04 3.65
CA VAL A 123 17.92 -0.38 4.60
C VAL A 123 17.27 -0.69 5.94
N ASP A 124 17.43 -1.93 6.42
CA ASP A 124 16.95 -2.41 7.74
C ASP A 124 15.49 -2.07 8.06
N SER A 125 14.65 -2.00 7.03
CA SER A 125 13.26 -1.58 7.16
C SER A 125 12.36 -2.74 7.53
N LYS A 126 11.37 -2.46 8.39
CA LYS A 126 10.33 -3.40 8.80
C LYS A 126 8.96 -2.86 8.40
N PHE A 127 8.08 -3.75 8.03
CA PHE A 127 6.71 -3.45 7.61
C PHE A 127 5.74 -4.25 8.47
N THR A 128 4.73 -3.58 9.00
CA THR A 128 3.66 -4.22 9.77
C THR A 128 2.32 -3.87 9.16
N ILE A 129 1.55 -4.84 8.72
CA ILE A 129 0.18 -4.61 8.27
C ILE A 129 -0.69 -4.46 9.53
N LEU A 130 -1.24 -3.26 9.73
CA LEU A 130 -2.01 -2.92 10.94
C LEU A 130 -3.49 -3.29 10.83
N GLY A 131 -4.07 -3.21 9.63
CA GLY A 131 -5.47 -3.50 9.41
C GLY A 131 -5.97 -2.93 8.08
N TRP A 132 -7.27 -3.04 7.87
CA TRP A 132 -7.95 -2.63 6.65
C TRP A 132 -9.29 -1.96 6.93
N THR A 133 -9.83 -1.30 5.93
CA THR A 133 -11.17 -0.70 5.99
C THR A 133 -11.82 -0.70 4.61
N THR A 134 -13.15 -0.64 4.57
CA THR A 134 -13.89 -0.31 3.36
C THR A 134 -13.94 1.21 3.16
N ARG A 135 -14.25 1.63 1.94
CA ARG A 135 -14.45 3.05 1.64
C ARG A 135 -15.57 3.65 2.50
N GLU A 136 -16.67 2.93 2.67
CA GLU A 136 -17.83 3.39 3.46
C GLU A 136 -17.45 3.59 4.94
N LEU A 137 -16.78 2.61 5.55
CA LEU A 137 -16.35 2.70 6.95
C LEU A 137 -15.37 3.84 7.17
N PHE A 138 -14.41 4.04 6.24
CA PHE A 138 -13.48 5.16 6.32
C PHE A 138 -14.22 6.49 6.26
N LEU A 139 -15.13 6.68 5.29
CA LEU A 139 -15.87 7.92 5.13
C LEU A 139 -16.80 8.23 6.31
N ALA A 140 -17.31 7.19 6.99
CA ALA A 140 -18.15 7.35 8.16
C ALA A 140 -17.40 7.68 9.45
N ASN A 141 -16.12 7.25 9.58
CA ASN A 141 -15.40 7.28 10.86
C ASN A 141 -14.12 8.12 10.86
N HIS A 142 -13.66 8.64 9.71
CA HIS A 142 -12.47 9.47 9.65
C HIS A 142 -12.67 10.80 10.38
N TYR A 143 -11.58 11.35 10.90
CA TYR A 143 -11.53 12.74 11.37
C TYR A 143 -10.58 13.57 10.51
N LYS A 144 -10.66 14.90 10.66
CA LYS A 144 -9.78 15.85 9.97
C LYS A 144 -8.62 16.25 10.87
N HIS A 145 -7.40 16.18 10.35
CA HIS A 145 -6.20 16.59 11.06
C HIS A 145 -5.29 17.43 10.15
N ASP A 146 -4.71 18.51 10.72
CA ASP A 146 -3.73 19.33 10.02
C ASP A 146 -2.33 19.05 10.57
N TYR A 147 -1.48 18.45 9.75
CA TYR A 147 -0.07 18.17 10.05
C TYR A 147 0.86 19.37 9.80
N GLY A 148 0.31 20.59 9.59
CA GLY A 148 1.07 21.80 9.26
C GLY A 148 1.31 22.02 7.76
N TYR A 149 0.80 21.14 6.91
CA TYR A 149 0.85 21.26 5.44
C TYR A 149 -0.50 20.93 4.78
N GLY A 150 -1.57 21.21 5.51
CA GLY A 150 -2.96 21.11 5.08
C GLY A 150 -3.72 19.96 5.73
N ILE A 151 -5.05 20.09 5.68
CA ILE A 151 -5.98 19.15 6.30
C ILE A 151 -5.92 17.80 5.58
N ARG A 152 -5.92 16.73 6.36
CA ARG A 152 -5.98 15.33 5.92
C ARG A 152 -7.16 14.62 6.56
N LEU A 153 -7.65 13.58 5.91
CA LEU A 153 -8.62 12.65 6.46
C LEU A 153 -7.87 11.49 7.08
N VAL A 154 -8.15 11.22 8.35
CA VAL A 154 -7.36 10.29 9.16
C VAL A 154 -8.26 9.29 9.84
N MET A 155 -7.85 8.03 9.86
CA MET A 155 -8.43 6.97 10.68
C MET A 155 -7.30 6.29 11.43
N ASP A 156 -7.40 6.20 12.76
CA ASP A 156 -6.38 5.57 13.58
C ASP A 156 -6.41 4.04 13.43
N ALA A 157 -5.27 3.39 13.66
CA ALA A 157 -5.12 1.95 13.43
C ALA A 157 -6.05 1.09 14.31
N ASP A 158 -6.43 1.57 15.49
CA ASP A 158 -7.37 0.89 16.40
C ASP A 158 -8.83 0.89 15.91
N GLN A 159 -9.15 1.72 14.92
CA GLN A 159 -10.45 1.77 14.25
C GLN A 159 -10.51 0.88 13.01
N LEU A 160 -9.36 0.35 12.55
CA LEU A 160 -9.29 -0.54 11.40
C LEU A 160 -9.80 -1.94 11.74
N LEU A 161 -10.35 -2.61 10.75
CA LEU A 161 -10.72 -4.02 10.84
C LEU A 161 -9.43 -4.88 10.91
N PRO A 162 -9.47 -6.00 11.65
CA PRO A 162 -8.35 -6.93 11.76
C PRO A 162 -7.97 -7.51 10.39
N ILE A 163 -6.68 -7.48 10.03
CA ILE A 163 -6.22 -7.94 8.71
C ILE A 163 -6.52 -9.42 8.47
N GLU A 164 -6.61 -10.23 9.52
CA GLU A 164 -6.96 -11.65 9.42
C GLU A 164 -8.35 -11.89 8.82
N GLU A 165 -9.27 -10.95 9.00
CA GLU A 165 -10.61 -11.06 8.39
C GLU A 165 -10.51 -10.96 6.87
N LEU A 166 -9.67 -10.05 6.35
CA LEU A 166 -9.41 -9.92 4.94
C LEU A 166 -8.68 -11.15 4.40
N ILE A 167 -7.60 -11.61 5.08
CA ILE A 167 -6.85 -12.81 4.69
C ILE A 167 -7.76 -14.05 4.63
N ASN A 168 -8.59 -14.24 5.64
CA ASN A 168 -9.52 -15.38 5.69
C ASN A 168 -10.59 -15.29 4.59
N GLY A 169 -11.05 -14.09 4.27
CA GLY A 169 -11.95 -13.85 3.15
C GLY A 169 -11.30 -14.27 1.83
N LEU A 170 -10.10 -13.77 1.55
CA LEU A 170 -9.34 -14.09 0.35
C LEU A 170 -9.00 -15.59 0.23
N SER A 171 -8.62 -16.25 1.33
CA SER A 171 -8.28 -17.67 1.34
C SER A 171 -9.47 -18.58 0.98
N ARG A 172 -10.69 -18.18 1.31
CA ARG A 172 -11.91 -18.93 0.93
C ARG A 172 -12.24 -18.82 -0.56
N LEU A 173 -11.67 -17.82 -1.24
CA LEU A 173 -11.91 -17.54 -2.66
C LEU A 173 -10.89 -18.21 -3.57
N GLN A 174 -9.79 -18.75 -3.02
CA GLN A 174 -8.86 -19.53 -3.82
C GLN A 174 -9.49 -20.89 -4.13
N PRO A 175 -9.66 -21.25 -5.43
CA PRO A 175 -10.20 -22.57 -5.77
C PRO A 175 -9.29 -23.64 -5.19
N SER A 176 -9.90 -24.68 -4.60
CA SER A 176 -9.23 -25.89 -4.09
C SER A 176 -8.65 -26.69 -5.27
N SER A 177 -7.70 -26.12 -5.99
CA SER A 177 -7.00 -26.77 -7.07
C SER A 177 -5.79 -27.49 -6.50
N LEU A 178 -5.80 -28.81 -6.72
CA LEU A 178 -4.69 -29.74 -6.57
C LEU A 178 -4.58 -30.48 -5.21
N GLN A 179 -5.66 -31.13 -4.78
CA GLN A 179 -5.44 -32.49 -4.29
C GLN A 179 -5.48 -33.40 -5.52
N GLY A 180 -4.31 -33.46 -6.20
CA GLY A 180 -4.09 -34.34 -7.31
C GLY A 180 -4.24 -35.79 -6.88
N SER A 181 -5.15 -36.49 -7.52
CA SER A 181 -5.22 -37.92 -7.65
C SER A 181 -3.85 -38.48 -8.07
N GLY A 182 -3.10 -38.95 -7.08
CA GLY A 182 -2.06 -39.96 -7.29
C GLY A 182 -2.73 -41.31 -7.24
N ASN A 183 -2.92 -41.93 -8.37
CA ASN A 183 -3.02 -43.37 -8.56
C ASN A 183 -1.89 -43.79 -9.48
#